data_f0df5915ece0d325061eb5060e0ba161
#
_entry.id   f0df5915ece0d325061eb5060e0ba161
#
_cell.length_a   1.000
_cell.length_b   1.000
_cell.length_c   1.000
_cell.angle_alpha   90.00
_cell.angle_beta   90.00
_cell.angle_gamma   90.00
#
_symmetry.space_group_name_H-M   'P 1'
#
loop_
_entity.id
_entity.type
_entity.pdbx_description
1 polymer ?
#
loop_
_entity_poly.entity_id
_entity_poly.type
_entity_poly.pdbx_seq_one_letter_code
_entity_poly.pdbx_strand_id
1 'polypeptide(L)'
;MANTELNIEASAFSDGFLYLFNRSNNVIVKFDYQDFLSYLKTGNLPKIEISRISLPEIEKFEAGFSGATFKEKSQIIFTASVEATDDAYNDGEIIGSLIGVINISDFQKPKVIRYNLIPNNGENPIKVESVTILSSKSNDNTEVVFITDDDNGNTKLIKANLKM
;
A
#
# COMPACT_ATOMS: atom_id res chain seq x y z
N MET A 1 -9.85 14.37 -18.25
CA MET A 1 -9.55 13.37 -17.22
C MET A 1 -8.26 12.71 -17.64
N ALA A 2 -7.20 12.83 -16.87
CA ALA A 2 -6.00 12.07 -17.14
C ALA A 2 -6.37 10.59 -17.06
N ASN A 3 -6.04 9.80 -18.07
CA ASN A 3 -6.19 8.35 -18.05
C ASN A 3 -5.37 7.85 -16.86
N THR A 4 -6.07 7.52 -15.77
CA THR A 4 -5.44 6.88 -14.62
C THR A 4 -5.35 5.42 -14.98
N GLU A 5 -4.16 4.94 -15.17
CA GLU A 5 -3.91 3.53 -15.42
C GLU A 5 -4.31 2.71 -14.19
N LEU A 6 -4.95 1.58 -14.42
CA LEU A 6 -5.34 0.67 -13.35
C LEU A 6 -4.16 -0.26 -13.04
N ASN A 7 -3.52 -0.02 -11.90
CA ASN A 7 -2.44 -0.83 -11.35
C ASN A 7 -2.69 -1.08 -9.87
N ILE A 8 -3.54 -2.09 -9.57
CA ILE A 8 -3.93 -2.44 -8.20
C ILE A 8 -2.85 -3.32 -7.59
N GLU A 9 -2.14 -2.81 -6.60
CA GLU A 9 -1.03 -3.48 -5.93
C GLU A 9 -1.40 -4.00 -4.53
N ALA A 10 -2.47 -3.46 -3.92
CA ALA A 10 -2.91 -3.93 -2.63
C ALA A 10 -4.43 -3.88 -2.48
N SER A 11 -4.93 -4.73 -1.58
CA SER A 11 -6.30 -4.65 -1.09
C SER A 11 -6.33 -4.83 0.42
N ALA A 12 -7.28 -4.17 1.08
CA ALA A 12 -7.51 -4.33 2.51
C ALA A 12 -9.01 -4.25 2.83
N PHE A 13 -9.42 -4.96 3.87
CA PHE A 13 -10.81 -4.98 4.30
C PHE A 13 -10.92 -4.47 5.74
N SER A 14 -11.88 -3.58 5.98
CA SER A 14 -12.19 -3.12 7.34
C SER A 14 -13.63 -2.62 7.42
N ASP A 15 -14.32 -2.99 8.49
CA ASP A 15 -15.63 -2.43 8.88
C ASP A 15 -16.70 -2.52 7.78
N GLY A 16 -16.68 -3.62 7.00
CA GLY A 16 -17.63 -3.86 5.90
C GLY A 16 -17.25 -3.24 4.55
N PHE A 17 -16.12 -2.54 4.48
CA PHE A 17 -15.63 -1.92 3.26
C PHE A 17 -14.39 -2.62 2.72
N LEU A 18 -14.32 -2.75 1.40
CA LEU A 18 -13.14 -3.15 0.67
C LEU A 18 -12.43 -1.89 0.14
N TYR A 19 -11.11 -1.89 0.31
CA TYR A 19 -10.21 -0.83 -0.16
C TYR A 19 -9.25 -1.42 -1.17
N LEU A 20 -9.13 -0.79 -2.33
CA LEU A 20 -8.13 -1.12 -3.34
C LEU A 20 -7.14 0.03 -3.44
N PHE A 21 -5.87 -0.31 -3.50
CA PHE A 21 -4.77 0.64 -3.58
C PHE A 21 -4.15 0.58 -4.96
N ASN A 22 -4.33 1.64 -5.72
CA ASN A 22 -3.79 1.78 -7.05
C ASN A 22 -2.45 2.50 -6.99
N ARG A 23 -1.39 1.84 -7.46
CA ARG A 23 -0.03 2.38 -7.48
C ARG A 23 0.06 3.61 -8.39
N SER A 24 -0.58 3.54 -9.56
CA SER A 24 -0.62 4.67 -10.48
C SER A 24 -1.37 5.84 -9.85
N ASN A 25 -0.68 6.96 -9.64
CA ASN A 25 -1.17 8.17 -8.98
C ASN A 25 -1.65 8.00 -7.52
N ASN A 26 -1.23 6.94 -6.84
CA ASN A 26 -1.52 6.67 -5.42
C ASN A 26 -2.98 6.92 -5.03
N VAL A 27 -3.87 6.16 -5.67
CA VAL A 27 -5.31 6.28 -5.48
C VAL A 27 -5.82 5.16 -4.56
N ILE A 28 -6.66 5.51 -3.60
CA ILE A 28 -7.40 4.57 -2.76
C ILE A 28 -8.85 4.57 -3.20
N VAL A 29 -9.37 3.41 -3.60
CA VAL A 29 -10.78 3.20 -3.95
C VAL A 29 -11.44 2.44 -2.82
N LYS A 30 -12.58 2.93 -2.32
CA LYS A 30 -13.37 2.31 -1.25
C LYS A 30 -14.78 2.05 -1.73
N PHE A 31 -15.32 0.90 -1.40
CA PHE A 31 -16.70 0.54 -1.66
C PHE A 31 -17.23 -0.48 -0.63
N ASP A 32 -18.54 -0.54 -0.46
CA ASP A 32 -19.20 -1.53 0.37
C ASP A 32 -18.92 -2.94 -0.18
N TYR A 33 -18.54 -3.86 0.69
CA TYR A 33 -18.16 -5.22 0.29
C TYR A 33 -19.36 -6.02 -0.23
N GLN A 34 -20.56 -5.83 0.32
CA GLN A 34 -21.76 -6.54 -0.14
C GLN A 34 -22.20 -6.02 -1.51
N ASP A 35 -22.10 -4.72 -1.74
CA ASP A 35 -22.36 -4.13 -3.05
C ASP A 35 -21.37 -4.67 -4.10
N PHE A 36 -20.09 -4.85 -3.74
CA PHE A 36 -19.09 -5.48 -4.61
C PHE A 36 -19.45 -6.94 -4.93
N LEU A 37 -19.87 -7.73 -3.93
CA LEU A 37 -20.32 -9.11 -4.17
C LEU A 37 -21.58 -9.16 -5.03
N SER A 38 -22.48 -8.19 -4.88
CA SER A 38 -23.66 -8.02 -5.74
C SER A 38 -23.26 -7.70 -7.18
N TYR A 39 -22.30 -6.78 -7.37
CA TYR A 39 -21.76 -6.45 -8.68
C TYR A 39 -21.22 -7.68 -9.42
N LEU A 40 -20.44 -8.55 -8.73
CA LEU A 40 -19.92 -9.78 -9.34
C LEU A 40 -21.02 -10.73 -9.85
N LYS A 41 -22.21 -10.65 -9.28
CA LYS A 41 -23.37 -11.49 -9.67
C LYS A 41 -24.27 -10.83 -10.71
N THR A 42 -24.42 -9.53 -10.65
CA THR A 42 -25.46 -8.80 -11.40
C THR A 42 -24.90 -7.86 -12.48
N GLY A 43 -23.62 -7.51 -12.39
CA GLY A 43 -22.98 -6.48 -13.23
C GLY A 43 -23.33 -5.04 -12.84
N ASN A 44 -24.16 -4.81 -11.81
CA ASN A 44 -24.51 -3.47 -11.36
C ASN A 44 -23.35 -2.86 -10.57
N LEU A 45 -22.78 -1.76 -11.07
CA LEU A 45 -21.62 -1.11 -10.44
C LEU A 45 -21.94 -0.64 -9.01
N PRO A 46 -21.07 -0.94 -8.03
CA PRO A 46 -21.22 -0.45 -6.67
C PRO A 46 -20.96 1.06 -6.63
N LYS A 47 -21.48 1.72 -5.59
CA LYS A 47 -21.06 3.08 -5.27
C LYS A 47 -19.61 3.04 -4.81
N ILE A 48 -18.77 3.87 -5.42
CA ILE A 48 -17.35 3.98 -5.07
C ILE A 48 -17.03 5.35 -4.47
N GLU A 49 -16.12 5.37 -3.52
CA GLU A 49 -15.45 6.57 -3.05
C GLU A 49 -13.98 6.49 -3.48
N ILE A 50 -13.44 7.62 -3.95
CA ILE A 50 -12.06 7.68 -4.44
C ILE A 50 -11.34 8.79 -3.69
N SER A 51 -10.14 8.49 -3.23
CA SER A 51 -9.24 9.46 -2.63
C SER A 51 -7.84 9.32 -3.19
N ARG A 52 -7.13 10.43 -3.30
CA ARG A 52 -5.72 10.48 -3.69
C ARG A 52 -4.88 10.86 -2.49
N ILE A 53 -3.67 10.35 -2.45
CA ILE A 53 -2.69 10.66 -1.42
C ILE A 53 -1.31 10.78 -2.07
N SER A 54 -0.55 11.81 -1.69
CA SER A 54 0.86 11.86 -2.03
C SER A 54 1.64 11.01 -1.04
N LEU A 55 2.41 10.09 -1.56
CA LEU A 55 3.35 9.29 -0.80
C LEU A 55 4.73 9.97 -0.74
N PRO A 56 5.60 9.58 0.21
CA PRO A 56 6.94 10.12 0.27
C PRO A 56 7.76 9.83 -0.98
N GLU A 57 8.75 10.67 -1.23
CA GLU A 57 9.73 10.49 -2.29
C GLU A 57 11.04 9.92 -1.73
N ILE A 58 11.73 9.11 -2.53
CA ILE A 58 13.13 8.76 -2.36
C ILE A 58 13.87 9.36 -3.56
N GLU A 59 14.93 10.15 -3.30
CA GLU A 59 15.68 10.91 -4.29
C GLU A 59 14.78 11.95 -5.00
N LYS A 60 14.05 11.62 -6.01
CA LYS A 60 13.11 12.50 -6.73
C LYS A 60 11.89 11.74 -7.26
N PHE A 61 11.79 10.47 -6.92
CA PHE A 61 10.73 9.61 -7.38
C PHE A 61 9.72 9.38 -6.26
N GLU A 62 8.45 9.64 -6.55
CA GLU A 62 7.35 9.37 -5.61
C GLU A 62 7.18 7.86 -5.45
N ALA A 63 7.02 7.40 -4.21
CA ALA A 63 6.74 6.00 -3.93
C ALA A 63 5.35 5.61 -4.43
N GLY A 64 5.22 4.39 -4.94
CA GLY A 64 3.93 3.79 -5.30
C GLY A 64 3.52 2.70 -4.33
N PHE A 65 2.22 2.60 -4.02
CA PHE A 65 1.70 1.52 -3.18
C PHE A 65 2.17 0.15 -3.64
N SER A 66 2.53 -0.72 -2.68
CA SER A 66 2.87 -2.12 -2.93
C SER A 66 2.20 -3.07 -1.93
N GLY A 67 1.73 -2.59 -0.78
CA GLY A 67 1.02 -3.38 0.20
C GLY A 67 0.23 -2.53 1.17
N ALA A 68 -0.85 -3.08 1.74
CA ALA A 68 -1.67 -2.38 2.73
C ALA A 68 -2.39 -3.34 3.67
N THR A 69 -2.49 -2.98 4.93
CA THR A 69 -3.28 -3.68 5.95
C THR A 69 -3.83 -2.69 6.98
N PHE A 70 -5.00 -2.98 7.53
CA PHE A 70 -5.56 -2.15 8.59
C PHE A 70 -4.92 -2.48 9.94
N LYS A 71 -4.45 -1.46 10.63
CA LYS A 71 -4.08 -1.53 12.06
C LYS A 71 -5.31 -1.29 12.93
N GLU A 72 -6.08 -0.28 12.57
CA GLU A 72 -7.32 0.15 13.22
C GLU A 72 -8.28 0.66 12.14
N LYS A 73 -9.55 0.91 12.50
CA LYS A 73 -10.59 1.38 11.55
C LYS A 73 -10.18 2.58 10.69
N SER A 74 -9.36 3.46 11.23
CA SER A 74 -8.91 4.69 10.57
C SER A 74 -7.42 4.74 10.27
N GLN A 75 -6.68 3.67 10.57
CA GLN A 75 -5.24 3.60 10.36
C GLN A 75 -4.85 2.41 9.49
N ILE A 76 -4.16 2.70 8.41
CA ILE A 76 -3.64 1.72 7.46
C ILE A 76 -2.13 1.72 7.56
N ILE A 77 -1.54 0.54 7.81
CA ILE A 77 -0.13 0.30 7.56
C ILE A 77 -0.01 0.04 6.07
N PHE A 78 0.87 0.75 5.40
CA PHE A 78 1.15 0.56 3.98
C PHE A 78 2.63 0.30 3.75
N THR A 79 2.93 -0.41 2.68
CA THR A 79 4.25 -0.44 2.04
C THR A 79 4.15 0.24 0.69
N ALA A 80 5.26 0.81 0.27
CA ALA A 80 5.39 1.40 -1.06
C ALA A 80 6.81 1.17 -1.56
N SER A 81 6.97 0.90 -2.83
CA SER A 81 8.27 0.78 -3.49
C SER A 81 8.52 1.98 -4.39
N VAL A 82 9.79 2.29 -4.56
CA VAL A 82 10.28 3.36 -5.42
C VAL A 82 11.17 2.75 -6.49
N GLU A 83 10.83 3.03 -7.72
CA GLU A 83 11.54 2.59 -8.91
C GLU A 83 12.03 3.81 -9.70
N ALA A 84 13.22 3.73 -10.27
CA ALA A 84 13.79 4.78 -11.09
C ALA A 84 13.19 4.76 -12.50
N THR A 85 11.86 4.92 -12.59
CA THR A 85 11.16 4.96 -13.87
C THR A 85 9.99 5.95 -13.80
N ASP A 86 9.76 6.63 -14.90
CA ASP A 86 8.55 7.44 -15.13
C ASP A 86 7.51 6.64 -15.95
N ASP A 87 7.79 5.36 -16.24
CA ASP A 87 6.96 4.49 -17.07
C ASP A 87 6.35 3.37 -16.23
N ALA A 88 5.03 3.28 -16.22
CA ALA A 88 4.28 2.28 -15.45
C ALA A 88 4.38 0.84 -16.01
N TYR A 89 4.92 0.66 -17.21
CA TYR A 89 5.07 -0.65 -17.88
C TYR A 89 6.48 -1.22 -17.85
N ASN A 90 7.48 -0.39 -17.62
CA ASN A 90 8.85 -0.82 -17.56
C ASN A 90 9.36 -0.72 -16.12
N ASP A 91 9.67 -1.85 -15.53
CA ASP A 91 10.31 -1.90 -14.22
C ASP A 91 11.64 -1.16 -14.27
N GLY A 92 11.74 -0.12 -13.46
CA GLY A 92 12.97 0.64 -13.28
C GLY A 92 13.88 -0.03 -12.24
N GLU A 93 15.08 0.50 -12.10
CA GLU A 93 15.94 0.09 -10.98
C GLU A 93 15.24 0.39 -9.66
N ILE A 94 15.18 -0.61 -8.76
CA ILE A 94 14.58 -0.43 -7.44
C ILE A 94 15.48 0.47 -6.59
N ILE A 95 14.94 1.60 -6.16
CA ILE A 95 15.63 2.56 -5.28
C ILE A 95 15.44 2.18 -3.82
N GLY A 96 14.27 1.62 -3.46
CA GLY A 96 13.98 1.17 -2.12
C GLY A 96 12.49 0.99 -1.84
N SER A 97 12.19 0.62 -0.60
CA SER A 97 10.83 0.50 -0.11
C SER A 97 10.62 1.29 1.17
N LEU A 98 9.39 1.71 1.36
CA LEU A 98 8.91 2.44 2.53
C LEU A 98 7.90 1.58 3.29
N ILE A 99 7.83 1.78 4.60
CA ILE A 99 6.69 1.43 5.40
C ILE A 99 6.16 2.66 6.11
N GLY A 100 4.86 2.80 6.18
CA GLY A 100 4.25 3.94 6.85
C GLY A 100 2.84 3.69 7.36
N VAL A 101 2.27 4.74 7.92
CA VAL A 101 0.89 4.77 8.42
C VAL A 101 0.12 5.90 7.77
N ILE A 102 -1.03 5.56 7.21
CA ILE A 102 -2.00 6.51 6.67
C ILE A 102 -3.16 6.62 7.66
N ASN A 103 -3.56 7.85 7.97
CA ASN A 103 -4.82 8.13 8.65
C ASN A 103 -5.90 8.44 7.61
N ILE A 104 -7.01 7.70 7.68
CA ILE A 104 -8.19 7.83 6.82
C ILE A 104 -9.46 8.20 7.59
N SER A 105 -9.34 8.80 8.78
CA SER A 105 -10.52 9.27 9.55
C SER A 105 -11.39 10.23 8.75
N ASP A 106 -10.79 11.03 7.89
CA ASP A 106 -11.44 11.73 6.78
C ASP A 106 -10.95 11.08 5.47
N PHE A 107 -11.79 10.20 4.90
CA PHE A 107 -11.41 9.45 3.69
C PHE A 107 -11.19 10.36 2.49
N GLN A 108 -11.80 11.55 2.44
CA GLN A 108 -11.59 12.49 1.34
C GLN A 108 -10.26 13.26 1.46
N LYS A 109 -9.61 13.20 2.63
CA LYS A 109 -8.32 13.86 2.92
C LYS A 109 -7.39 12.94 3.70
N PRO A 110 -7.01 11.78 3.12
CA PRO A 110 -6.09 10.84 3.76
C PRO A 110 -4.73 11.52 3.97
N LYS A 111 -4.03 11.11 5.04
CA LYS A 111 -2.72 11.70 5.37
C LYS A 111 -1.74 10.62 5.77
N VAL A 112 -0.55 10.66 5.19
CA VAL A 112 0.60 9.95 5.75
C VAL A 112 0.99 10.62 7.06
N ILE A 113 0.89 9.90 8.17
CA ILE A 113 1.22 10.44 9.50
C ILE A 113 2.61 10.04 9.96
N ARG A 114 3.17 8.98 9.41
CA ARG A 114 4.53 8.50 9.67
C ARG A 114 4.98 7.56 8.56
N TYR A 115 6.27 7.56 8.28
CA TYR A 115 6.91 6.57 7.41
C TYR A 115 8.39 6.42 7.76
N ASN A 116 8.96 5.29 7.36
CA ASN A 116 10.39 5.00 7.43
C ASN A 116 10.83 4.24 6.18
N LEU A 117 12.08 4.43 5.79
CA LEU A 117 12.72 3.57 4.80
C LEU A 117 12.92 2.17 5.39
N ILE A 118 12.70 1.15 4.58
CA ILE A 118 13.03 -0.22 4.95
C ILE A 118 14.53 -0.40 4.69
N PRO A 119 15.33 -0.72 5.73
CA PRO A 119 16.79 -0.82 5.57
C PRO A 119 17.14 -2.03 4.71
N ASN A 120 18.11 -1.86 3.83
CA ASN A 120 18.66 -2.92 2.97
C ASN A 120 19.87 -3.65 3.58
N ASN A 121 20.35 -3.22 4.77
CA ASN A 121 21.51 -3.80 5.48
C ASN A 121 22.78 -3.96 4.64
N GLY A 122 23.00 -3.08 3.66
CA GLY A 122 24.15 -3.10 2.75
C GLY A 122 24.00 -4.06 1.55
N GLU A 123 22.85 -4.71 1.42
CA GLU A 123 22.43 -5.44 0.21
C GLU A 123 21.80 -4.47 -0.81
N ASN A 124 21.40 -5.00 -1.96
CA ASN A 124 20.61 -4.25 -2.93
C ASN A 124 19.29 -3.78 -2.30
N PRO A 125 18.72 -2.67 -2.76
CA PRO A 125 17.41 -2.22 -2.34
C PRO A 125 16.37 -3.33 -2.42
N ILE A 126 15.47 -3.39 -1.45
CA ILE A 126 14.48 -4.45 -1.32
C ILE A 126 13.16 -3.94 -1.90
N LYS A 127 12.55 -4.68 -2.83
CA LYS A 127 11.20 -4.46 -3.31
C LYS A 127 10.22 -5.22 -2.42
N VAL A 128 9.49 -4.49 -1.58
CA VAL A 128 8.44 -5.07 -0.72
C VAL A 128 7.11 -5.02 -1.45
N GLU A 129 6.46 -6.18 -1.58
CA GLU A 129 5.22 -6.34 -2.36
C GLU A 129 3.98 -6.51 -1.47
N SER A 130 4.16 -6.84 -0.21
CA SER A 130 3.01 -6.95 0.68
C SER A 130 3.38 -6.76 2.14
N VAL A 131 2.38 -6.43 2.96
CA VAL A 131 2.50 -6.32 4.41
C VAL A 131 1.26 -6.89 5.10
N THR A 132 1.48 -7.60 6.21
CA THR A 132 0.40 -7.99 7.13
C THR A 132 0.83 -7.87 8.58
N ILE A 133 -0.14 -7.66 9.48
CA ILE A 133 0.08 -7.61 10.92
C ILE A 133 0.02 -9.04 11.45
N LEU A 134 1.06 -9.46 12.20
CA LEU A 134 1.06 -10.70 12.95
C LEU A 134 0.48 -10.53 14.34
N SER A 135 0.88 -9.47 15.02
CA SER A 135 0.40 -9.16 16.36
C SER A 135 0.53 -7.66 16.65
N SER A 136 -0.38 -7.14 17.47
CA SER A 136 -0.29 -5.78 18.00
C SER A 136 -0.43 -5.88 19.52
N LYS A 137 0.69 -5.67 20.23
CA LYS A 137 0.74 -5.82 21.70
C LYS A 137 0.47 -4.52 22.44
N SER A 138 0.63 -3.39 21.77
CA SER A 138 0.32 -2.04 22.27
C SER A 138 0.30 -1.09 21.05
N ASN A 139 -0.19 0.14 21.25
CA ASN A 139 -0.19 1.15 20.18
C ASN A 139 1.22 1.42 19.63
N ASP A 140 2.27 1.14 20.38
CA ASP A 140 3.66 1.45 20.02
C ASP A 140 4.47 0.23 19.53
N ASN A 141 3.90 -0.99 19.54
CA ASN A 141 4.64 -2.17 19.13
C ASN A 141 3.75 -3.12 18.32
N THR A 142 3.90 -3.05 17.01
CA THR A 142 3.17 -3.88 16.05
C THR A 142 4.16 -4.76 15.30
N GLU A 143 4.01 -6.08 15.44
CA GLU A 143 4.78 -7.04 14.66
C GLU A 143 4.13 -7.23 13.28
N VAL A 144 4.90 -7.06 12.24
CA VAL A 144 4.47 -7.21 10.83
C VAL A 144 5.32 -8.23 10.10
N VAL A 145 4.75 -8.75 9.01
CA VAL A 145 5.47 -9.54 8.02
C VAL A 145 5.39 -8.83 6.68
N PHE A 146 6.51 -8.80 6.00
CA PHE A 146 6.65 -8.38 4.61
C PHE A 146 6.93 -9.59 3.72
N ILE A 147 6.49 -9.51 2.48
CA ILE A 147 6.95 -10.38 1.40
C ILE A 147 7.60 -9.48 0.36
N THR A 148 8.75 -9.92 -0.14
CA THR A 148 9.51 -9.22 -1.18
C THR A 148 9.48 -10.00 -2.47
N ASP A 149 9.61 -9.32 -3.59
CA ASP A 149 9.94 -9.89 -4.89
C ASP A 149 11.14 -9.13 -5.46
N ASP A 150 12.14 -9.85 -5.96
CA ASP A 150 13.34 -9.25 -6.57
C ASP A 150 13.31 -9.31 -8.11
N ASP A 151 12.14 -9.61 -8.70
CA ASP A 151 11.91 -9.78 -10.15
C ASP A 151 12.82 -10.84 -10.81
N ASN A 152 13.69 -11.52 -10.02
CA ASN A 152 14.56 -12.61 -10.44
C ASN A 152 14.10 -13.98 -9.89
N GLY A 153 12.90 -14.03 -9.30
CA GLY A 153 12.29 -15.23 -8.75
C GLY A 153 12.70 -15.56 -7.31
N ASN A 154 13.35 -14.64 -6.59
CA ASN A 154 13.64 -14.82 -5.18
C ASN A 154 12.65 -14.02 -4.33
N THR A 155 12.04 -14.70 -3.40
CA THR A 155 11.09 -14.12 -2.44
C THR A 155 11.65 -14.29 -1.03
N LYS A 156 11.64 -13.21 -0.25
CA LYS A 156 11.99 -13.23 1.18
C LYS A 156 10.75 -12.92 2.01
N LEU A 157 10.62 -13.62 3.13
CA LEU A 157 9.65 -13.30 4.19
C LEU A 157 10.42 -12.65 5.33
N ILE A 158 10.08 -11.39 5.63
CA ILE A 158 10.77 -10.57 6.63
C ILE A 158 9.81 -10.24 7.76
N LYS A 159 10.22 -10.54 8.99
CA LYS A 159 9.51 -10.09 10.20
C LYS A 159 10.14 -8.82 10.75
N ALA A 160 9.32 -7.86 11.11
CA ALA A 160 9.77 -6.62 11.71
C ALA A 160 8.87 -6.18 12.87
N ASN A 161 9.44 -5.44 13.80
CA ASN A 161 8.68 -4.76 14.86
C ASN A 161 8.64 -3.26 14.54
N LEU A 162 7.44 -2.76 14.32
CA LEU A 162 7.20 -1.35 14.13
C LEU A 162 6.97 -0.67 15.48
N LYS A 163 7.80 0.31 15.79
CA LYS A 163 7.55 1.26 16.87
C LYS A 163 6.84 2.47 16.27
N MET A 164 5.58 2.61 16.58
CA MET A 164 4.72 3.63 15.98
C MET A 164 4.30 4.67 16.99
#